data_a5b1bfe88c3531954d38ad84e3189ef3
#
_entry.id   a5b1bfe88c3531954d38ad84e3189ef3
#
_cell.length_a   1.000
_cell.length_b   1.000
_cell.length_c   1.000
_cell.angle_alpha   90.00
_cell.angle_beta   90.00
_cell.angle_gamma   90.00
#
_symmetry.space_group_name_H-M   'P 1'
#
loop_
_entity.id
_entity.type
_entity.pdbx_description
1 polymer ?
#
loop_
_entity_poly.entity_id
_entity_poly.type
_entity_poly.pdbx_seq_one_letter_code
_entity_poly.pdbx_strand_id
1 'polypeptide(L)'
;MRHLNSAAVRLAALFALLATTLASTAWSQTPFSMEVKPEYLKEVLPIAETFSEKEAGDAPVWRGYRNNAETGVQEQVGFVYLTDDYPPEQRGYAGPIDMLVGMDMNGVVTSMKVLDYYESYLFSRGDFIDNSVFLSQFRRKPITDQFRLDVDIDGLSSATATSAAMSRSVGEVSRRVARAYLNFGAGTEEEQMTIDNTRALLEPYSWQALTDQGVIRQTTVKSAEGADIVLAVTYIGKRAIGEFMVGKEAFDLAEADATFRSGGGEILLLAPSGPGAGSGFRQFPMSMQQGDIVRRVAGTRFGNAGMATEGLVAGNANYAVSLTVHPDFDVTQPFNLIYHTPGGGGDVALEYQVTGVGLTLARGEPVLSEEQLLEARLVDASFFERLRLAPPWGVVPWVD
;
A
#
# COMPACT_ATOMS: atom_id res chain seq x y z
N MET A 1 -70.35 -17.28 7.80
CA MET A 1 -70.09 -16.42 8.96
C MET A 1 -68.67 -15.90 8.91
N ARG A 2 -68.55 -14.57 9.01
CA ARG A 2 -67.33 -13.72 9.11
C ARG A 2 -66.42 -13.66 7.86
N HIS A 3 -66.82 -12.80 6.95
CA HIS A 3 -65.92 -12.09 6.04
C HIS A 3 -65.13 -11.08 6.88
N LEU A 4 -63.90 -11.38 7.21
CA LEU A 4 -62.95 -10.43 7.80
C LEU A 4 -62.45 -9.51 6.72
N ASN A 5 -62.63 -8.23 6.93
CA ASN A 5 -62.38 -7.08 6.07
C ASN A 5 -61.02 -7.15 5.34
N SER A 6 -61.03 -7.49 4.06
CA SER A 6 -59.87 -7.48 3.19
C SER A 6 -59.22 -6.10 3.01
N ALA A 7 -59.93 -5.03 3.32
CA ALA A 7 -59.43 -3.66 3.25
C ALA A 7 -58.45 -3.31 4.38
N ALA A 8 -58.73 -3.78 5.61
CA ALA A 8 -57.85 -3.50 6.77
C ALA A 8 -56.51 -4.24 6.67
N VAL A 9 -56.53 -5.47 6.12
CA VAL A 9 -55.29 -6.25 5.90
C VAL A 9 -54.43 -5.64 4.78
N ARG A 10 -55.07 -5.10 3.74
CA ARG A 10 -54.37 -4.40 2.64
C ARG A 10 -53.78 -3.07 3.09
N LEU A 11 -54.47 -2.33 3.97
CA LEU A 11 -53.95 -1.07 4.54
C LEU A 11 -52.77 -1.31 5.47
N ALA A 12 -52.81 -2.35 6.30
CA ALA A 12 -51.71 -2.72 7.18
C ALA A 12 -50.48 -3.20 6.40
N ALA A 13 -50.70 -3.94 5.30
CA ALA A 13 -49.58 -4.37 4.42
C ALA A 13 -48.93 -3.18 3.66
N LEU A 14 -49.73 -2.19 3.23
CA LEU A 14 -49.18 -0.97 2.60
C LEU A 14 -48.41 -0.12 3.62
N PHE A 15 -48.85 0.00 4.86
CA PHE A 15 -48.13 0.73 5.91
C PHE A 15 -46.83 0.01 6.31
N ALA A 16 -46.83 -1.31 6.36
CA ALA A 16 -45.61 -2.11 6.62
C ALA A 16 -44.59 -1.98 5.47
N LEU A 17 -45.04 -1.94 4.23
CA LEU A 17 -44.16 -1.75 3.04
C LEU A 17 -43.58 -0.31 2.98
N LEU A 18 -44.39 0.71 3.36
CA LEU A 18 -43.91 2.11 3.42
C LEU A 18 -42.92 2.33 4.57
N ALA A 19 -43.10 1.64 5.71
CA ALA A 19 -42.20 1.72 6.85
C ALA A 19 -40.84 1.07 6.55
N THR A 20 -40.81 -0.01 5.75
CA THR A 20 -39.55 -0.66 5.36
C THR A 20 -38.74 0.12 4.30
N THR A 21 -39.40 0.93 3.47
CA THR A 21 -38.70 1.80 2.50
C THR A 21 -38.16 3.09 3.11
N LEU A 22 -38.69 3.55 4.25
CA LEU A 22 -38.19 4.70 4.98
C LEU A 22 -37.06 4.36 5.98
N ALA A 23 -36.87 3.09 6.33
CA ALA A 23 -35.82 2.66 7.24
C ALA A 23 -34.45 2.42 6.57
N SER A 24 -34.39 2.41 5.25
CA SER A 24 -33.13 2.12 4.51
C SER A 24 -32.35 3.36 4.06
N THR A 25 -32.79 4.58 4.38
CA THR A 25 -32.07 5.81 4.03
C THR A 25 -31.48 6.57 5.23
N ALA A 26 -31.56 6.03 6.44
CA ALA A 26 -31.19 6.76 7.66
C ALA A 26 -29.86 6.33 8.32
N TRP A 27 -29.04 5.50 7.68
CA TRP A 27 -27.79 4.99 8.30
C TRP A 27 -26.56 5.14 7.41
N SER A 28 -26.42 6.26 6.74
CA SER A 28 -25.18 6.58 6.01
C SER A 28 -24.77 8.05 6.18
N GLN A 29 -25.03 8.62 7.32
CA GLN A 29 -24.36 9.85 7.72
C GLN A 29 -23.72 9.60 9.07
N THR A 30 -22.41 9.41 9.08
CA THR A 30 -21.63 9.61 10.29
C THR A 30 -21.88 11.03 10.75
N PRO A 31 -22.18 11.29 12.04
CA PRO A 31 -22.61 12.61 12.51
C PRO A 31 -21.56 13.71 12.41
N PHE A 32 -20.43 13.48 11.75
CA PHE A 32 -19.28 14.37 11.74
C PHE A 32 -18.60 14.58 10.35
N SER A 33 -19.19 14.12 9.23
CA SER A 33 -18.60 14.47 7.94
C SER A 33 -18.91 15.94 7.62
N MET A 34 -17.91 16.80 7.70
CA MET A 34 -18.05 18.15 7.21
C MET A 34 -18.15 18.14 5.68
N GLU A 35 -19.22 18.73 5.16
CA GLU A 35 -19.37 18.94 3.73
C GLU A 35 -18.20 19.76 3.20
N VAL A 36 -17.54 19.27 2.14
CA VAL A 36 -16.43 19.98 1.51
C VAL A 36 -16.97 21.22 0.79
N LYS A 37 -16.69 22.39 1.34
CA LYS A 37 -17.10 23.67 0.74
C LYS A 37 -16.16 24.07 -0.39
N PRO A 38 -16.67 24.76 -1.44
CA PRO A 38 -15.83 25.23 -2.55
C PRO A 38 -14.63 26.08 -2.12
N GLU A 39 -14.77 26.89 -1.07
CA GLU A 39 -13.68 27.69 -0.52
C GLU A 39 -12.54 26.84 0.04
N TYR A 40 -12.82 25.63 0.57
CA TYR A 40 -11.79 24.72 1.08
C TYR A 40 -10.90 24.15 -0.03
N LEU A 41 -11.48 23.90 -1.22
CA LEU A 41 -10.70 23.48 -2.39
C LEU A 41 -9.66 24.54 -2.76
N LYS A 42 -10.08 25.82 -2.74
CA LYS A 42 -9.21 26.96 -3.01
C LYS A 42 -8.16 27.17 -1.93
N GLU A 43 -8.49 26.88 -0.67
CA GLU A 43 -7.57 26.99 0.48
C GLU A 43 -6.42 26.00 0.36
N VAL A 44 -6.71 24.76 -0.07
CA VAL A 44 -5.67 23.71 -0.16
C VAL A 44 -4.92 23.71 -1.50
N LEU A 45 -5.56 24.19 -2.58
CA LEU A 45 -4.92 24.37 -3.90
C LEU A 45 -5.04 25.81 -4.39
N PRO A 46 -4.32 26.77 -3.78
CA PRO A 46 -4.52 28.21 -4.03
C PRO A 46 -4.15 28.67 -5.44
N ILE A 47 -3.38 27.89 -6.19
CA ILE A 47 -3.00 28.18 -7.58
C ILE A 47 -4.15 27.93 -8.58
N ALA A 48 -5.18 27.16 -8.21
CA ALA A 48 -6.33 26.90 -9.05
C ALA A 48 -7.36 28.05 -8.97
N GLU A 49 -7.99 28.37 -10.06
CA GLU A 49 -9.08 29.38 -10.15
C GLU A 49 -10.45 28.72 -10.12
N THR A 50 -10.56 27.55 -10.73
CA THR A 50 -11.79 26.75 -10.82
C THR A 50 -11.50 25.28 -10.53
N PHE A 51 -12.54 24.53 -10.19
CA PHE A 51 -12.45 23.11 -9.89
C PHE A 51 -13.50 22.31 -10.66
N SER A 52 -13.18 21.06 -11.01
CA SER A 52 -14.15 20.09 -11.53
C SER A 52 -15.14 19.68 -10.43
N GLU A 53 -16.18 18.93 -10.82
CA GLU A 53 -16.86 18.06 -9.88
C GLU A 53 -15.89 16.97 -9.37
N LYS A 54 -16.21 16.37 -8.21
CA LYS A 54 -15.41 15.26 -7.68
C LYS A 54 -15.53 14.06 -8.60
N GLU A 55 -14.41 13.60 -9.14
CA GLU A 55 -14.36 12.38 -9.93
C GLU A 55 -14.56 11.16 -9.03
N ALA A 56 -15.38 10.22 -9.47
CA ALA A 56 -15.55 8.94 -8.80
C ALA A 56 -14.58 7.91 -9.39
N GLY A 57 -14.20 6.89 -8.62
CA GLY A 57 -13.32 5.80 -9.05
C GLY A 57 -12.35 5.39 -7.97
N ASP A 58 -11.30 4.68 -8.36
CA ASP A 58 -10.27 4.16 -7.44
C ASP A 58 -9.38 5.25 -6.83
N ALA A 59 -9.37 6.43 -7.43
CA ALA A 59 -8.64 7.59 -6.94
C ALA A 59 -9.48 8.88 -7.06
N PRO A 60 -10.49 9.08 -6.18
CA PRO A 60 -11.40 10.22 -6.24
C PRO A 60 -10.70 11.55 -6.02
N VAL A 61 -10.87 12.51 -6.95
CA VAL A 61 -10.24 13.84 -6.88
C VAL A 61 -11.13 14.93 -7.44
N TRP A 62 -10.89 16.18 -7.04
CA TRP A 62 -11.25 17.38 -7.79
C TRP A 62 -10.03 17.85 -8.57
N ARG A 63 -10.20 18.16 -9.87
CA ARG A 63 -9.14 18.78 -10.67
C ARG A 63 -9.20 20.28 -10.53
N GLY A 64 -8.07 20.90 -10.23
CA GLY A 64 -7.93 22.34 -10.18
C GLY A 64 -7.39 22.90 -11.51
N TYR A 65 -7.98 24.00 -11.98
CA TYR A 65 -7.63 24.65 -13.23
C TYR A 65 -7.33 26.13 -13.03
N ARG A 66 -6.50 26.66 -13.91
CA ARG A 66 -6.18 28.09 -14.01
C ARG A 66 -6.16 28.50 -15.47
N ASN A 67 -6.60 29.73 -15.75
CA ASN A 67 -6.44 30.30 -17.09
C ASN A 67 -4.99 30.75 -17.29
N ASN A 68 -4.36 30.26 -18.36
CA ASN A 68 -3.04 30.75 -18.76
C ASN A 68 -3.20 32.19 -19.29
N ALA A 69 -2.50 33.15 -18.67
CA ALA A 69 -2.64 34.56 -18.98
C ALA A 69 -2.12 34.91 -20.39
N GLU A 70 -1.23 34.09 -20.98
CA GLU A 70 -0.64 34.34 -22.28
C GLU A 70 -1.47 33.74 -23.42
N THR A 71 -2.01 32.52 -23.19
CA THR A 71 -2.74 31.80 -24.24
C THR A 71 -4.25 31.86 -24.09
N GLY A 72 -4.78 32.26 -22.94
CA GLY A 72 -6.20 32.20 -22.61
C GLY A 72 -6.76 30.78 -22.48
N VAL A 73 -5.91 29.74 -22.54
CA VAL A 73 -6.31 28.35 -22.42
C VAL A 73 -6.38 27.95 -20.95
N GLN A 74 -7.40 27.19 -20.59
CA GLN A 74 -7.53 26.63 -19.26
C GLN A 74 -6.54 25.45 -19.09
N GLU A 75 -5.66 25.54 -18.10
CA GLU A 75 -4.65 24.55 -17.77
C GLU A 75 -4.97 23.89 -16.43
N GLN A 76 -4.82 22.58 -16.35
CA GLN A 76 -4.88 21.87 -15.08
C GLN A 76 -3.61 22.17 -14.27
N VAL A 77 -3.78 22.55 -13.00
CA VAL A 77 -2.68 22.96 -12.12
C VAL A 77 -2.50 22.04 -10.91
N GLY A 78 -3.42 21.11 -10.69
CA GLY A 78 -3.30 20.15 -9.60
C GLY A 78 -4.58 19.40 -9.29
N PHE A 79 -4.56 18.76 -8.14
CA PHE A 79 -5.62 17.92 -7.61
C PHE A 79 -5.94 18.30 -6.18
N VAL A 80 -7.19 18.09 -5.78
CA VAL A 80 -7.64 18.11 -4.39
C VAL A 80 -8.31 16.79 -4.09
N TYR A 81 -8.07 16.21 -2.92
CA TYR A 81 -8.61 14.91 -2.51
C TYR A 81 -8.82 14.84 -1.01
N LEU A 82 -9.75 13.96 -0.60
CA LEU A 82 -10.00 13.62 0.79
C LEU A 82 -9.20 12.37 1.17
N THR A 83 -8.61 12.36 2.35
CA THR A 83 -7.91 11.17 2.85
C THR A 83 -8.85 10.01 3.14
N ASP A 84 -10.09 10.30 3.51
CA ASP A 84 -11.16 9.33 3.78
C ASP A 84 -11.59 8.50 2.54
N ASP A 85 -11.43 9.06 1.35
CA ASP A 85 -11.73 8.34 0.11
C ASP A 85 -10.74 7.19 -0.20
N TYR A 86 -9.67 7.06 0.57
CA TYR A 86 -8.56 6.14 0.28
C TYR A 86 -8.33 5.14 1.42
N PRO A 87 -9.18 4.12 1.56
CA PRO A 87 -9.02 3.12 2.61
C PRO A 87 -7.69 2.34 2.50
N PRO A 88 -7.16 1.84 3.63
CA PRO A 88 -7.70 1.98 4.98
C PRO A 88 -7.40 3.36 5.58
N GLU A 89 -8.39 3.92 6.28
CA GLU A 89 -8.23 5.18 7.01
C GLU A 89 -7.13 5.07 8.06
N GLN A 90 -6.28 6.08 8.11
CA GLN A 90 -5.29 6.20 9.18
C GLN A 90 -5.98 6.79 10.41
N ARG A 91 -5.80 6.13 11.55
CA ARG A 91 -6.45 6.52 12.79
C ARG A 91 -5.46 7.21 13.73
N GLY A 92 -5.87 8.35 14.27
CA GLY A 92 -5.24 8.97 15.42
C GLY A 92 -5.40 8.14 16.69
N TYR A 93 -5.21 8.77 17.84
CA TYR A 93 -5.34 8.07 19.12
C TYR A 93 -6.76 7.56 19.38
N ALA A 94 -7.78 8.34 19.07
CA ALA A 94 -9.17 8.00 19.39
C ALA A 94 -10.05 7.70 18.16
N GLY A 95 -9.72 8.21 16.97
CA GLY A 95 -10.57 8.05 15.79
C GLY A 95 -9.83 8.30 14.47
N PRO A 96 -10.54 8.19 13.34
CA PRO A 96 -10.03 8.63 12.04
C PRO A 96 -9.82 10.15 12.02
N ILE A 97 -9.06 10.63 11.06
CA ILE A 97 -8.79 12.05 10.87
C ILE A 97 -9.00 12.35 9.38
N ASP A 98 -10.04 13.12 9.09
CA ASP A 98 -10.41 13.47 7.73
C ASP A 98 -9.73 14.77 7.31
N MET A 99 -8.95 14.68 6.25
CA MET A 99 -8.17 15.81 5.75
C MET A 99 -8.43 16.03 4.27
N LEU A 100 -8.57 17.29 3.90
CA LEU A 100 -8.56 17.74 2.52
C LEU A 100 -7.14 18.17 2.15
N VAL A 101 -6.60 17.61 1.08
CA VAL A 101 -5.22 17.84 0.66
C VAL A 101 -5.21 18.35 -0.77
N GLY A 102 -4.39 19.37 -1.03
CA GLY A 102 -4.10 19.86 -2.38
C GLY A 102 -2.70 19.44 -2.81
N MET A 103 -2.54 19.09 -4.08
CA MET A 103 -1.27 18.70 -4.69
C MET A 103 -1.18 19.30 -6.10
N ASP A 104 -0.02 19.84 -6.45
CA ASP A 104 0.22 20.37 -7.80
C ASP A 104 0.59 19.27 -8.81
N MET A 105 0.75 19.68 -10.08
CA MET A 105 1.11 18.74 -11.18
C MET A 105 2.53 18.20 -11.10
N ASN A 106 3.36 18.69 -10.16
CA ASN A 106 4.72 18.18 -9.92
C ASN A 106 4.78 17.19 -8.75
N GLY A 107 3.61 16.81 -8.19
CA GLY A 107 3.57 15.94 -7.01
C GLY A 107 4.02 16.64 -5.72
N VAL A 108 3.79 17.93 -5.60
CA VAL A 108 4.10 18.70 -4.39
C VAL A 108 2.80 19.03 -3.67
N VAL A 109 2.69 18.64 -2.42
CA VAL A 109 1.57 19.01 -1.55
C VAL A 109 1.56 20.53 -1.38
N THR A 110 0.48 21.18 -1.79
CA THR A 110 0.35 22.64 -1.76
C THR A 110 -0.10 23.14 -0.40
N SER A 111 -1.09 22.47 0.18
CA SER A 111 -1.60 22.72 1.53
C SER A 111 -2.52 21.58 1.95
N MET A 112 -2.91 21.57 3.22
CA MET A 112 -3.93 20.66 3.74
C MET A 112 -4.83 21.36 4.74
N LYS A 113 -6.03 20.80 4.93
CA LYS A 113 -7.02 21.26 5.91
C LYS A 113 -7.61 20.05 6.62
N VAL A 114 -7.64 20.09 7.95
CA VAL A 114 -8.38 19.11 8.75
C VAL A 114 -9.86 19.45 8.67
N LEU A 115 -10.68 18.48 8.28
CA LEU A 115 -12.14 18.65 8.17
C LEU A 115 -12.86 18.09 9.37
N ASP A 116 -12.48 16.90 9.81
CA ASP A 116 -13.06 16.23 10.96
C ASP A 116 -12.04 15.35 11.66
N TYR A 117 -12.16 15.24 12.97
CA TYR A 117 -11.40 14.30 13.79
C TYR A 117 -12.02 14.12 15.15
N TYR A 118 -11.77 13.00 15.77
CA TYR A 118 -12.16 12.75 17.15
C TYR A 118 -10.94 12.38 17.99
N GLU A 119 -10.65 13.21 19.00
CA GLU A 119 -9.59 12.96 19.96
C GLU A 119 -10.09 13.11 21.40
N SER A 120 -9.65 12.20 22.27
CA SER A 120 -10.15 12.12 23.65
C SER A 120 -9.91 13.36 24.50
N TYR A 121 -8.91 14.19 24.15
CA TYR A 121 -8.56 15.42 24.87
C TYR A 121 -9.14 16.69 24.26
N LEU A 122 -9.89 16.60 23.17
CA LEU A 122 -10.51 17.75 22.49
C LEU A 122 -11.32 18.61 23.46
N PHE A 123 -12.16 17.97 24.30
CA PHE A 123 -13.02 18.67 25.26
C PHE A 123 -12.28 19.27 26.46
N SER A 124 -11.10 18.76 26.81
CA SER A 124 -10.35 19.21 28.00
C SER A 124 -9.19 20.15 27.69
N ARG A 125 -8.64 20.08 26.48
CA ARG A 125 -7.46 20.85 26.08
C ARG A 125 -7.67 21.74 24.85
N GLY A 126 -8.87 21.69 24.25
CA GLY A 126 -9.20 22.43 23.04
C GLY A 126 -8.63 21.79 21.77
N ASP A 127 -8.90 22.43 20.64
CA ASP A 127 -8.41 22.01 19.35
C ASP A 127 -6.91 22.27 19.22
N PHE A 128 -6.12 21.22 19.24
CA PHE A 128 -4.67 21.28 19.12
C PHE A 128 -4.17 20.68 17.79
N ILE A 129 -5.04 20.02 17.03
CA ILE A 129 -4.71 19.38 15.75
C ILE A 129 -4.75 20.41 14.62
N ASP A 130 -5.72 21.34 14.64
CA ASP A 130 -5.77 22.46 13.70
C ASP A 130 -4.71 23.53 14.05
N ASN A 131 -3.47 23.05 14.21
CA ASN A 131 -2.33 23.88 14.55
C ASN A 131 -1.65 24.36 13.28
N SER A 132 -1.71 25.67 13.03
CA SER A 132 -1.16 26.27 11.80
C SER A 132 0.34 26.03 11.62
N VAL A 133 1.11 25.90 12.69
CA VAL A 133 2.56 25.61 12.62
C VAL A 133 2.77 24.16 12.17
N PHE A 134 2.03 23.21 12.76
CA PHE A 134 2.11 21.81 12.38
C PHE A 134 1.64 21.62 10.93
N LEU A 135 0.47 22.15 10.57
CA LEU A 135 -0.09 22.00 9.22
C LEU A 135 0.79 22.70 8.15
N SER A 136 1.52 23.74 8.50
CA SER A 136 2.40 24.45 7.56
C SER A 136 3.58 23.60 7.09
N GLN A 137 3.98 22.56 7.83
CA GLN A 137 5.07 21.66 7.47
C GLN A 137 4.75 20.79 6.23
N PHE A 138 3.47 20.62 5.92
CA PHE A 138 3.01 19.90 4.72
C PHE A 138 2.99 20.80 3.48
N ARG A 139 3.10 22.11 3.62
CA ARG A 139 3.13 23.04 2.48
C ARG A 139 4.43 22.91 1.70
N ARG A 140 4.31 22.80 0.38
CA ARG A 140 5.42 22.62 -0.56
C ARG A 140 6.24 21.36 -0.29
N LYS A 141 5.60 20.33 0.28
CA LYS A 141 6.26 19.08 0.60
C LYS A 141 6.14 18.11 -0.57
N PRO A 142 7.28 17.70 -1.19
CA PRO A 142 7.25 16.73 -2.29
C PRO A 142 6.77 15.36 -1.80
N ILE A 143 6.03 14.63 -2.62
CA ILE A 143 5.58 13.26 -2.30
C ILE A 143 6.72 12.26 -2.19
N THR A 144 7.92 12.62 -2.65
CA THR A 144 9.16 11.85 -2.47
C THR A 144 9.72 11.92 -1.04
N ASP A 145 9.29 12.89 -0.24
CA ASP A 145 9.68 13.00 1.16
C ASP A 145 9.07 11.88 2.00
N GLN A 146 9.61 11.64 3.20
CA GLN A 146 9.22 10.49 4.02
C GLN A 146 7.86 10.67 4.71
N PHE A 147 7.44 11.91 5.00
CA PHE A 147 6.26 12.23 5.81
C PHE A 147 6.32 11.55 7.17
N ARG A 148 7.47 11.62 7.82
CA ARG A 148 7.78 10.91 9.06
C ARG A 148 8.12 11.86 10.18
N LEU A 149 7.53 11.61 11.36
CA LEU A 149 7.84 12.36 12.56
C LEU A 149 9.33 12.19 12.94
N ASP A 150 9.91 13.26 13.48
CA ASP A 150 11.30 13.38 13.92
C ASP A 150 12.33 13.19 12.79
N VAL A 151 11.87 13.15 11.54
CA VAL A 151 12.73 13.09 10.34
C VAL A 151 12.52 14.33 9.48
N ASP A 152 11.28 14.55 9.04
CA ASP A 152 10.92 15.64 8.13
C ASP A 152 9.57 16.31 8.49
N ILE A 153 8.98 15.90 9.61
CA ILE A 153 7.79 16.49 10.24
C ILE A 153 8.02 16.53 11.76
N ASP A 154 7.89 17.69 12.36
CA ASP A 154 7.87 17.86 13.81
C ASP A 154 6.49 17.51 14.36
N GLY A 155 6.42 16.59 15.32
CA GLY A 155 5.16 16.17 15.93
C GLY A 155 4.58 17.21 16.90
N LEU A 156 3.29 17.10 17.16
CA LEU A 156 2.63 17.87 18.22
C LEU A 156 2.88 17.23 19.59
N SER A 157 3.33 18.04 20.54
CA SER A 157 3.50 17.61 21.93
C SER A 157 2.19 17.04 22.49
N SER A 158 2.23 15.87 23.08
CA SER A 158 1.09 15.14 23.62
C SER A 158 0.08 14.63 22.58
N ALA A 159 0.39 14.71 21.29
CA ALA A 159 -0.41 14.20 20.17
C ALA A 159 0.41 13.39 19.16
N THR A 160 1.45 12.70 19.59
CA THR A 160 2.39 11.99 18.71
C THR A 160 1.69 10.95 17.83
N ALA A 161 0.78 10.15 18.39
CA ALA A 161 0.05 9.16 17.62
C ALA A 161 -0.80 9.79 16.51
N THR A 162 -1.47 10.89 16.81
CA THR A 162 -2.31 11.64 15.90
C THR A 162 -1.47 12.33 14.83
N SER A 163 -0.37 12.99 15.22
CA SER A 163 0.58 13.60 14.27
C SER A 163 1.17 12.56 13.30
N ALA A 164 1.52 11.37 13.81
CA ALA A 164 2.02 10.27 12.99
C ALA A 164 0.97 9.76 12.01
N ALA A 165 -0.29 9.62 12.45
CA ALA A 165 -1.39 9.20 11.59
C ALA A 165 -1.66 10.22 10.49
N MET A 166 -1.69 11.52 10.81
CA MET A 166 -1.85 12.60 9.82
C MET A 166 -0.73 12.60 8.79
N SER A 167 0.51 12.55 9.23
CA SER A 167 1.69 12.53 8.35
C SER A 167 1.66 11.33 7.40
N ARG A 168 1.37 10.15 7.92
CA ARG A 168 1.24 8.93 7.14
C ARG A 168 0.11 9.05 6.11
N SER A 169 -1.08 9.47 6.54
CA SER A 169 -2.25 9.58 5.67
C SER A 169 -1.97 10.53 4.50
N VAL A 170 -1.44 11.74 4.78
CA VAL A 170 -1.11 12.69 3.71
C VAL A 170 -0.09 12.10 2.73
N GLY A 171 0.99 11.51 3.22
CA GLY A 171 2.03 10.91 2.37
C GLY A 171 1.52 9.76 1.51
N GLU A 172 0.78 8.82 2.11
CA GLU A 172 0.24 7.64 1.41
C GLU A 172 -0.79 8.02 0.35
N VAL A 173 -1.78 8.84 0.72
CA VAL A 173 -2.84 9.24 -0.20
C VAL A 173 -2.29 10.09 -1.34
N SER A 174 -1.38 11.04 -1.04
CA SER A 174 -0.75 11.86 -2.09
C SER A 174 0.00 11.00 -3.11
N ARG A 175 0.72 9.98 -2.68
CA ARG A 175 1.41 9.05 -3.60
C ARG A 175 0.42 8.20 -4.41
N ARG A 176 -0.72 7.78 -3.84
CA ARG A 176 -1.77 7.06 -4.57
C ARG A 176 -2.37 7.93 -5.67
N VAL A 177 -2.70 9.20 -5.37
CA VAL A 177 -3.17 10.17 -6.36
C VAL A 177 -2.12 10.41 -7.45
N ALA A 178 -0.87 10.61 -7.07
CA ALA A 178 0.21 10.84 -8.01
C ALA A 178 0.47 9.63 -8.93
N ARG A 179 0.35 8.40 -8.41
CA ARG A 179 0.40 7.20 -9.25
C ARG A 179 -0.75 7.14 -10.25
N ALA A 180 -1.95 7.52 -9.83
CA ALA A 180 -3.12 7.47 -10.69
C ALA A 180 -3.10 8.52 -11.83
N TYR A 181 -2.56 9.72 -11.55
CA TYR A 181 -2.74 10.86 -12.43
C TYR A 181 -1.46 11.52 -12.94
N LEU A 182 -0.32 11.31 -12.28
CA LEU A 182 0.96 11.94 -12.63
C LEU A 182 1.99 10.94 -13.13
N ASN A 183 1.62 9.68 -13.33
CA ASN A 183 2.54 8.58 -13.63
C ASN A 183 3.69 8.47 -12.60
N PHE A 184 3.46 8.94 -11.37
CA PHE A 184 4.45 8.85 -10.29
C PHE A 184 4.74 7.38 -9.97
N GLY A 185 6.00 7.00 -10.04
CA GLY A 185 6.38 5.60 -9.91
C GLY A 185 6.06 4.73 -11.12
N ALA A 186 5.62 5.33 -12.22
CA ALA A 186 5.48 4.62 -13.51
C ALA A 186 6.84 4.35 -14.16
N GLY A 187 7.94 4.54 -13.53
CA GLY A 187 9.27 4.19 -14.02
C GLY A 187 9.61 4.69 -15.44
N THR A 188 10.82 4.50 -15.82
CA THR A 188 11.23 4.63 -17.24
C THR A 188 10.57 3.51 -18.07
N GLU A 189 10.55 3.62 -19.40
CA GLU A 189 10.11 2.53 -20.28
C GLU A 189 10.85 1.22 -19.96
N GLU A 190 12.11 1.31 -19.56
CA GLU A 190 12.95 0.19 -19.15
C GLU A 190 12.47 -0.44 -17.83
N GLU A 191 12.09 0.39 -16.85
CA GLU A 191 11.51 -0.10 -15.59
C GLU A 191 10.15 -0.75 -15.81
N GLN A 192 9.29 -0.15 -16.65
CA GLN A 192 8.02 -0.74 -17.01
C GLN A 192 8.20 -2.07 -17.74
N MET A 193 9.12 -2.13 -18.67
CA MET A 193 9.48 -3.37 -19.37
C MET A 193 9.98 -4.45 -18.40
N THR A 194 10.82 -4.06 -17.42
CA THR A 194 11.27 -4.96 -16.35
C THR A 194 10.12 -5.49 -15.51
N ILE A 195 9.13 -4.65 -15.18
CA ILE A 195 7.91 -5.05 -14.46
C ILE A 195 7.11 -6.06 -15.28
N ASP A 196 6.87 -5.79 -16.56
CA ASP A 196 6.08 -6.64 -17.44
C ASP A 196 6.78 -7.99 -17.71
N ASN A 197 8.07 -7.99 -17.94
CA ASN A 197 8.88 -9.20 -18.06
C ASN A 197 8.86 -10.04 -16.77
N THR A 198 8.98 -9.39 -15.62
CA THR A 198 8.92 -10.06 -14.31
C THR A 198 7.54 -10.69 -14.09
N ARG A 199 6.47 -9.98 -14.43
CA ARG A 199 5.09 -10.48 -14.30
C ARG A 199 4.88 -11.70 -15.20
N ALA A 200 5.28 -11.64 -16.46
CA ALA A 200 5.19 -12.77 -17.40
C ALA A 200 6.00 -13.98 -16.92
N LEU A 201 7.18 -13.75 -16.33
CA LEU A 201 8.02 -14.81 -15.78
C LEU A 201 7.38 -15.49 -14.57
N LEU A 202 6.66 -14.75 -13.73
CA LEU A 202 6.05 -15.26 -12.49
C LEU A 202 4.70 -15.95 -12.72
N GLU A 203 3.94 -15.55 -13.75
CA GLU A 203 2.58 -16.00 -14.03
C GLU A 203 2.38 -17.54 -13.99
N PRO A 204 3.31 -18.38 -14.51
CA PRO A 204 3.17 -19.82 -14.50
C PRO A 204 3.35 -20.47 -13.10
N TYR A 205 3.86 -19.75 -12.12
CA TYR A 205 4.24 -20.35 -10.85
C TYR A 205 3.09 -20.39 -9.85
N SER A 206 2.91 -21.57 -9.23
CA SER A 206 2.04 -21.76 -8.08
C SER A 206 2.80 -21.54 -6.78
N TRP A 207 2.08 -21.35 -5.66
CA TRP A 207 2.65 -21.30 -4.32
C TRP A 207 3.57 -22.49 -4.02
N GLN A 208 3.12 -23.70 -4.36
CA GLN A 208 3.88 -24.93 -4.15
C GLN A 208 5.17 -24.95 -4.98
N ALA A 209 5.08 -24.56 -6.25
CA ALA A 209 6.25 -24.52 -7.13
C ALA A 209 7.34 -23.53 -6.60
N LEU A 210 6.92 -22.36 -6.11
CA LEU A 210 7.85 -21.41 -5.49
C LEU A 210 8.43 -21.90 -4.17
N THR A 211 7.65 -22.68 -3.40
CA THR A 211 8.13 -23.34 -2.19
C THR A 211 9.15 -24.43 -2.51
N ASP A 212 8.89 -25.27 -3.48
CA ASP A 212 9.80 -26.35 -3.89
C ASP A 212 11.12 -25.82 -4.45
N GLN A 213 11.10 -24.63 -5.09
CA GLN A 213 12.29 -23.93 -5.56
C GLN A 213 13.01 -23.13 -4.47
N GLY A 214 12.44 -23.04 -3.25
CA GLY A 214 13.03 -22.32 -2.13
C GLY A 214 12.90 -20.79 -2.23
N VAL A 215 12.09 -20.27 -3.16
CA VAL A 215 11.72 -18.85 -3.22
C VAL A 215 10.83 -18.47 -2.04
N ILE A 216 9.89 -19.35 -1.70
CA ILE A 216 9.13 -19.32 -0.46
C ILE A 216 9.78 -20.28 0.53
N ARG A 217 10.33 -19.75 1.62
CA ARG A 217 10.90 -20.57 2.69
C ARG A 217 9.87 -20.79 3.78
N GLN A 218 9.84 -21.99 4.33
CA GLN A 218 8.88 -22.36 5.36
C GLN A 218 9.57 -22.98 6.56
N THR A 219 9.02 -22.72 7.75
CA THR A 219 9.37 -23.41 8.99
C THR A 219 8.14 -23.61 9.86
N THR A 220 8.15 -24.61 10.73
CA THR A 220 7.07 -24.84 11.69
C THR A 220 7.48 -24.35 13.06
N VAL A 221 6.65 -23.51 13.67
CA VAL A 221 6.83 -23.00 15.03
C VAL A 221 5.59 -23.34 15.87
N LYS A 222 5.65 -23.10 17.17
CA LYS A 222 4.52 -23.33 18.10
C LYS A 222 3.87 -22.03 18.51
N SER A 223 2.54 -22.02 18.59
CA SER A 223 1.79 -20.95 19.25
C SER A 223 1.99 -20.99 20.77
N ALA A 224 1.48 -19.98 21.47
CA ALA A 224 1.46 -19.95 22.94
C ALA A 224 0.73 -21.15 23.55
N GLU A 225 -0.27 -21.68 22.83
CA GLU A 225 -1.07 -22.85 23.22
C GLU A 225 -0.46 -24.17 22.75
N GLY A 226 0.72 -24.14 22.12
CA GLY A 226 1.44 -25.32 21.63
C GLY A 226 0.97 -25.86 20.28
N ALA A 227 0.05 -25.19 19.60
CA ALA A 227 -0.42 -25.58 18.27
C ALA A 227 0.60 -25.19 17.18
N ASP A 228 0.65 -25.99 16.10
CA ASP A 228 1.56 -25.76 15.00
C ASP A 228 1.16 -24.54 14.16
N ILE A 229 2.17 -23.74 13.80
CA ILE A 229 2.10 -22.64 12.87
C ILE A 229 3.16 -22.87 11.79
N VAL A 230 2.77 -22.98 10.55
CA VAL A 230 3.69 -22.94 9.42
C VAL A 230 3.91 -21.47 9.05
N LEU A 231 5.13 -20.99 9.23
CA LEU A 231 5.55 -19.65 8.82
C LEU A 231 6.18 -19.75 7.43
N ALA A 232 5.52 -19.17 6.43
CA ALA A 232 6.09 -18.99 5.10
C ALA A 232 6.62 -17.58 4.95
N VAL A 233 7.81 -17.43 4.36
CA VAL A 233 8.47 -16.15 4.13
C VAL A 233 8.95 -16.07 2.69
N THR A 234 8.72 -14.92 2.05
CA THR A 234 9.24 -14.62 0.73
C THR A 234 9.47 -13.12 0.53
N TYR A 235 10.31 -12.78 -0.42
CA TYR A 235 10.59 -11.40 -0.81
C TYR A 235 9.49 -10.83 -1.68
N ILE A 236 9.04 -9.60 -1.35
CA ILE A 236 8.04 -8.86 -2.11
C ILE A 236 8.44 -7.38 -2.33
N GLY A 237 9.71 -7.03 -2.12
CA GLY A 237 10.19 -5.64 -2.12
C GLY A 237 10.12 -4.92 -3.47
N LYS A 238 9.73 -5.59 -4.55
CA LYS A 238 9.55 -4.98 -5.88
C LYS A 238 8.13 -5.18 -6.38
N ARG A 239 7.59 -4.14 -7.01
CA ARG A 239 6.17 -4.03 -7.41
C ARG A 239 5.63 -5.27 -8.13
N ALA A 240 6.32 -5.73 -9.17
CA ALA A 240 5.85 -6.89 -9.94
C ALA A 240 5.74 -8.17 -9.08
N ILE A 241 6.70 -8.39 -8.19
CA ILE A 241 6.66 -9.54 -7.26
C ILE A 241 5.58 -9.32 -6.19
N GLY A 242 5.52 -8.11 -5.63
CA GLY A 242 4.56 -7.79 -4.57
C GLY A 242 3.12 -7.91 -5.05
N GLU A 243 2.78 -7.32 -6.19
CA GLU A 243 1.44 -7.42 -6.78
C GLU A 243 1.07 -8.87 -7.12
N PHE A 244 2.00 -9.67 -7.64
CA PHE A 244 1.80 -11.09 -7.90
C PHE A 244 1.52 -11.88 -6.61
N MET A 245 2.26 -11.58 -5.54
CA MET A 245 2.18 -12.34 -4.28
C MET A 245 0.96 -11.97 -3.42
N VAL A 246 0.61 -10.68 -3.33
CA VAL A 246 -0.39 -10.18 -2.36
C VAL A 246 -1.50 -9.34 -2.99
N GLY A 247 -1.47 -9.09 -4.30
CA GLY A 247 -2.36 -8.17 -5.00
C GLY A 247 -1.90 -6.72 -4.91
N LYS A 248 -2.40 -5.89 -5.81
CA LYS A 248 -1.98 -4.49 -5.95
C LYS A 248 -2.26 -3.66 -4.69
N GLU A 249 -3.48 -3.76 -4.16
CA GLU A 249 -3.91 -2.95 -3.01
C GLU A 249 -3.08 -3.26 -1.76
N ALA A 250 -2.87 -4.54 -1.45
CA ALA A 250 -2.06 -4.96 -0.32
C ALA A 250 -0.58 -4.59 -0.49
N PHE A 251 -0.05 -4.65 -1.72
CA PHE A 251 1.31 -4.22 -1.99
C PHE A 251 1.49 -2.71 -1.83
N ASP A 252 0.57 -1.90 -2.33
CA ASP A 252 0.59 -0.44 -2.16
C ASP A 252 0.62 -0.04 -0.67
N LEU A 253 -0.14 -0.77 0.19
CA LEU A 253 -0.10 -0.58 1.65
C LEU A 253 1.24 -0.98 2.26
N ALA A 254 1.83 -2.09 1.81
CA ALA A 254 3.14 -2.55 2.30
C ALA A 254 4.25 -1.56 1.94
N GLU A 255 4.25 -1.06 0.72
CA GLU A 255 5.21 -0.07 0.22
C GLU A 255 5.09 1.27 0.99
N ALA A 256 3.86 1.72 1.23
CA ALA A 256 3.59 2.91 2.03
C ALA A 256 4.07 2.75 3.48
N ASP A 257 3.80 1.59 4.13
CA ASP A 257 4.27 1.31 5.48
C ASP A 257 5.81 1.23 5.56
N ALA A 258 6.47 0.60 4.59
CA ALA A 258 7.92 0.55 4.51
C ALA A 258 8.53 1.95 4.34
N THR A 259 7.96 2.78 3.47
CA THR A 259 8.36 4.17 3.28
C THR A 259 8.24 4.96 4.58
N PHE A 260 7.12 4.82 5.28
CA PHE A 260 6.88 5.50 6.54
C PHE A 260 7.86 5.07 7.66
N ARG A 261 8.17 3.76 7.76
CA ARG A 261 9.02 3.21 8.84
C ARG A 261 10.51 3.44 8.64
N SER A 262 10.97 3.41 7.40
CA SER A 262 12.41 3.39 7.09
C SER A 262 12.80 4.30 5.92
N GLY A 263 11.89 5.14 5.46
CA GLY A 263 12.15 6.00 4.29
C GLY A 263 12.13 5.25 2.95
N GLY A 264 11.44 4.14 2.91
CA GLY A 264 11.52 3.15 1.86
C GLY A 264 12.45 2.01 2.29
N GLY A 265 12.32 0.88 1.68
CA GLY A 265 13.15 -0.28 2.02
C GLY A 265 12.60 -1.57 1.42
N GLU A 266 13.34 -2.61 1.62
CA GLU A 266 12.97 -3.93 1.14
C GLU A 266 11.87 -4.52 2.02
N ILE A 267 10.98 -5.32 1.41
CA ILE A 267 9.81 -5.86 2.07
C ILE A 267 9.79 -7.39 1.93
N LEU A 268 9.51 -8.06 3.03
CA LEU A 268 9.21 -9.49 3.04
C LEU A 268 7.72 -9.71 3.31
N LEU A 269 7.16 -10.74 2.70
CA LEU A 269 5.88 -11.31 3.06
C LEU A 269 6.10 -12.38 4.12
N LEU A 270 5.38 -12.29 5.24
CA LEU A 270 5.19 -13.37 6.20
C LEU A 270 3.75 -13.88 6.08
N ALA A 271 3.61 -15.17 5.82
CA ALA A 271 2.34 -15.82 5.56
C ALA A 271 2.14 -17.01 6.53
N PRO A 272 1.62 -16.78 7.74
CA PRO A 272 1.34 -17.84 8.69
C PRO A 272 0.12 -18.67 8.29
N SER A 273 0.24 -19.99 8.45
CA SER A 273 -0.84 -20.94 8.22
C SER A 273 -0.89 -22.04 9.29
N GLY A 274 -1.97 -22.81 9.30
CA GLY A 274 -2.16 -23.92 10.24
C GLY A 274 -2.98 -23.57 11.49
N PRO A 275 -3.24 -24.56 12.37
CA PRO A 275 -4.18 -24.40 13.49
C PRO A 275 -3.73 -23.39 14.54
N GLY A 276 -2.43 -23.18 14.72
CA GLY A 276 -1.88 -22.18 15.64
C GLY A 276 -1.87 -20.75 15.08
N ALA A 277 -2.11 -20.57 13.79
CA ALA A 277 -2.09 -19.25 13.12
C ALA A 277 -3.42 -18.48 13.27
N GLY A 278 -4.29 -18.82 14.21
CA GLY A 278 -5.56 -18.14 14.46
C GLY A 278 -5.42 -16.73 15.05
N SER A 279 -6.54 -16.18 15.56
CA SER A 279 -6.65 -14.82 16.10
C SER A 279 -5.71 -14.48 17.28
N GLY A 280 -5.06 -15.47 17.89
CA GLY A 280 -4.10 -15.30 18.98
C GLY A 280 -2.71 -14.78 18.57
N PHE A 281 -2.37 -14.86 17.30
CA PHE A 281 -1.07 -14.37 16.79
C PHE A 281 -1.08 -12.81 16.64
N ARG A 282 -1.19 -12.12 17.77
CA ARG A 282 -1.36 -10.65 17.78
C ARG A 282 -0.06 -9.86 17.85
N GLN A 283 1.04 -10.49 18.26
CA GLN A 283 2.35 -9.82 18.36
C GLN A 283 3.37 -10.69 17.64
N PHE A 284 4.18 -10.04 16.80
CA PHE A 284 5.28 -10.71 16.13
C PHE A 284 6.48 -10.78 17.09
N PRO A 285 6.64 -11.88 17.84
CA PRO A 285 7.84 -12.07 18.62
C PRO A 285 8.95 -12.50 17.67
N MET A 286 9.35 -11.59 16.75
CA MET A 286 10.35 -11.90 15.73
C MET A 286 11.44 -10.85 15.71
N SER A 287 12.64 -11.30 15.39
CA SER A 287 13.78 -10.45 15.06
C SER A 287 14.43 -10.92 13.76
N MET A 288 15.16 -10.02 13.12
CA MET A 288 16.04 -10.32 11.99
C MET A 288 17.48 -10.25 12.48
N GLN A 289 18.32 -11.18 12.00
CA GLN A 289 19.74 -11.20 12.29
C GLN A 289 20.56 -11.41 11.03
N GLN A 290 21.56 -10.56 10.81
CA GLN A 290 22.56 -10.69 9.76
C GLN A 290 23.93 -10.36 10.35
N GLY A 291 24.81 -11.36 10.42
CA GLY A 291 26.05 -11.24 11.18
C GLY A 291 25.79 -10.88 12.64
N ASP A 292 26.42 -9.80 13.11
CA ASP A 292 26.27 -9.30 14.49
C ASP A 292 25.08 -8.33 14.64
N ILE A 293 24.42 -7.97 13.54
CA ILE A 293 23.28 -7.02 13.56
C ILE A 293 22.01 -7.79 13.89
N VAL A 294 21.33 -7.37 14.96
CA VAL A 294 20.00 -7.89 15.33
C VAL A 294 19.02 -6.73 15.45
N ARG A 295 17.87 -6.85 14.79
CA ARG A 295 16.77 -5.85 14.84
C ARG A 295 15.43 -6.53 15.06
N ARG A 296 14.56 -5.91 15.83
CA ARG A 296 13.16 -6.34 15.92
C ARG A 296 12.46 -6.12 14.60
N VAL A 297 11.63 -7.09 14.22
CA VAL A 297 10.82 -6.98 13.01
C VAL A 297 9.63 -6.05 13.28
N ALA A 298 9.38 -5.13 12.36
CA ALA A 298 8.16 -4.35 12.30
C ALA A 298 7.34 -4.80 11.08
N GLY A 299 6.02 -4.86 11.22
CA GLY A 299 5.18 -5.34 10.13
C GLY A 299 3.74 -4.84 10.22
N THR A 300 3.06 -4.86 9.09
CA THR A 300 1.66 -4.48 8.94
C THR A 300 0.87 -5.65 8.36
N ARG A 301 -0.30 -5.92 8.97
CA ARG A 301 -1.24 -6.92 8.46
C ARG A 301 -2.03 -6.36 7.30
N PHE A 302 -2.29 -7.21 6.30
CA PHE A 302 -3.14 -6.88 5.16
C PHE A 302 -4.59 -7.28 5.41
N GLY A 303 -5.52 -6.47 4.88
CA GLY A 303 -6.94 -6.78 4.77
C GLY A 303 -7.72 -6.74 6.08
N ASN A 304 -9.06 -6.86 5.96
CA ASN A 304 -9.97 -7.03 7.09
C ASN A 304 -9.73 -8.40 7.73
N ALA A 305 -9.46 -8.42 9.02
CA ALA A 305 -9.09 -9.60 9.81
C ALA A 305 -7.75 -10.27 9.39
N GLY A 306 -6.93 -9.60 8.57
CA GLY A 306 -5.60 -10.10 8.17
C GLY A 306 -5.62 -11.15 7.05
N MET A 307 -6.76 -11.35 6.37
CA MET A 307 -6.82 -12.22 5.20
C MET A 307 -6.45 -11.42 3.94
N ALA A 308 -5.37 -11.80 3.27
CA ALA A 308 -5.12 -11.34 1.93
C ALA A 308 -6.18 -11.96 1.01
N THR A 309 -6.93 -11.12 0.33
CA THR A 309 -8.03 -11.54 -0.56
C THR A 309 -7.56 -11.78 -1.99
N GLU A 310 -6.36 -11.31 -2.32
CA GLU A 310 -5.79 -11.32 -3.66
C GLU A 310 -4.35 -11.84 -3.68
N GLY A 311 -3.84 -12.08 -4.89
CA GLY A 311 -2.49 -12.57 -5.11
C GLY A 311 -2.28 -14.04 -4.77
N LEU A 312 -1.06 -14.51 -4.94
CA LEU A 312 -0.73 -15.93 -4.76
C LEU A 312 -0.85 -16.40 -3.31
N VAL A 313 -0.76 -15.50 -2.33
CA VAL A 313 -0.92 -15.81 -0.89
C VAL A 313 -2.37 -16.15 -0.52
N ALA A 314 -3.35 -15.71 -1.32
CA ALA A 314 -4.75 -15.99 -1.09
C ALA A 314 -5.02 -17.50 -1.13
N GLY A 315 -5.66 -18.02 -0.08
CA GLY A 315 -5.91 -19.46 0.08
C GLY A 315 -4.71 -20.30 0.54
N ASN A 316 -3.51 -19.73 0.62
CA ASN A 316 -2.29 -20.43 1.08
C ASN A 316 -1.85 -20.05 2.50
N ALA A 317 -2.44 -19.01 3.08
CA ALA A 317 -2.17 -18.57 4.45
C ALA A 317 -3.45 -18.18 5.18
N ASN A 318 -3.43 -18.22 6.52
CA ASN A 318 -4.54 -17.74 7.33
C ASN A 318 -4.64 -16.21 7.29
N TYR A 319 -3.50 -15.54 7.13
CA TYR A 319 -3.40 -14.10 6.90
C TYR A 319 -2.00 -13.77 6.34
N ALA A 320 -1.82 -12.54 5.89
CA ALA A 320 -0.57 -12.06 5.35
C ALA A 320 -0.09 -10.81 6.11
N VAL A 321 1.22 -10.64 6.18
CA VAL A 321 1.89 -9.55 6.88
C VAL A 321 3.07 -9.08 6.04
N SER A 322 3.19 -7.77 5.80
CA SER A 322 4.44 -7.20 5.33
C SER A 322 5.42 -7.02 6.48
N LEU A 323 6.65 -7.39 6.29
CA LEU A 323 7.75 -7.10 7.19
C LEU A 323 8.69 -6.13 6.49
N THR A 324 8.88 -4.94 7.05
CA THR A 324 9.87 -3.98 6.55
C THR A 324 11.26 -4.40 7.00
N VAL A 325 12.16 -4.58 6.06
CA VAL A 325 13.57 -4.89 6.33
C VAL A 325 14.27 -3.61 6.78
N HIS A 326 15.02 -3.67 7.88
CA HIS A 326 15.75 -2.53 8.37
C HIS A 326 16.89 -2.16 7.39
N PRO A 327 17.20 -0.88 7.16
CA PRO A 327 18.24 -0.45 6.21
C PRO A 327 19.65 -0.99 6.48
N ASP A 328 19.94 -1.42 7.72
CA ASP A 328 21.21 -2.05 8.06
C ASP A 328 21.40 -3.44 7.44
N PHE A 329 20.36 -4.03 6.86
CA PHE A 329 20.38 -5.37 6.28
C PHE A 329 20.53 -5.31 4.77
N ASP A 330 21.40 -6.17 4.24
CA ASP A 330 21.51 -6.43 2.81
C ASP A 330 20.69 -7.67 2.46
N VAL A 331 19.52 -7.47 1.84
CA VAL A 331 18.61 -8.56 1.45
C VAL A 331 19.20 -9.50 0.38
N THR A 332 20.25 -9.06 -0.32
CA THR A 332 20.94 -9.91 -1.31
C THR A 332 21.85 -10.96 -0.66
N GLN A 333 22.09 -10.82 0.64
CA GLN A 333 22.89 -11.75 1.45
C GLN A 333 21.96 -12.55 2.38
N PRO A 334 22.38 -13.76 2.82
CA PRO A 334 21.61 -14.56 3.77
C PRO A 334 21.42 -13.83 5.11
N PHE A 335 20.24 -14.01 5.71
CA PHE A 335 19.93 -13.54 7.06
C PHE A 335 18.96 -14.51 7.74
N ASN A 336 18.84 -14.42 9.05
CA ASN A 336 17.93 -15.21 9.85
C ASN A 336 16.70 -14.39 10.27
N LEU A 337 15.52 -14.98 10.11
CA LEU A 337 14.29 -14.57 10.79
C LEU A 337 14.15 -15.46 12.03
N ILE A 338 14.18 -14.85 13.20
CA ILE A 338 14.15 -15.56 14.48
C ILE A 338 12.77 -15.36 15.10
N TYR A 339 12.03 -16.44 15.25
CA TYR A 339 10.75 -16.47 15.96
C TYR A 339 11.02 -16.81 17.43
N HIS A 340 10.63 -15.91 18.33
CA HIS A 340 10.72 -16.09 19.77
C HIS A 340 9.46 -16.78 20.27
N THR A 341 9.52 -18.06 20.57
CA THR A 341 8.32 -18.82 20.99
C THR A 341 7.77 -18.28 22.30
N PRO A 342 6.48 -17.85 22.33
CA PRO A 342 5.86 -17.38 23.56
C PRO A 342 5.89 -18.47 24.66
N GLY A 343 6.11 -18.05 25.91
CA GLY A 343 6.13 -18.99 27.04
C GLY A 343 7.46 -19.73 27.25
N GLY A 344 8.54 -19.36 26.52
CA GLY A 344 9.89 -19.88 26.77
C GLY A 344 10.19 -21.22 26.06
N GLY A 345 9.48 -21.52 24.98
CA GLY A 345 9.67 -22.74 24.15
C GLY A 345 10.95 -22.78 23.30
N GLY A 346 11.84 -21.76 23.46
CA GLY A 346 13.04 -21.61 22.65
C GLY A 346 12.82 -20.80 21.37
N ASP A 347 13.91 -20.32 20.79
CA ASP A 347 13.89 -19.54 19.54
C ASP A 347 13.98 -20.49 18.34
N VAL A 348 13.25 -20.17 17.27
CA VAL A 348 13.32 -20.89 16.00
C VAL A 348 13.84 -19.94 14.94
N ALA A 349 15.00 -20.23 14.37
CA ALA A 349 15.60 -19.46 13.29
C ALA A 349 15.19 -20.05 11.94
N LEU A 350 14.75 -19.18 11.02
CA LEU A 350 14.56 -19.47 9.62
C LEU A 350 15.60 -18.70 8.83
N GLU A 351 16.57 -19.40 8.26
CA GLU A 351 17.51 -18.80 7.33
C GLU A 351 16.78 -18.48 6.02
N TYR A 352 16.88 -17.23 5.61
CA TYR A 352 16.28 -16.71 4.38
C TYR A 352 17.33 -15.99 3.53
N GLN A 353 17.22 -16.20 2.24
CA GLN A 353 17.98 -15.49 1.21
C GLN A 353 17.07 -15.23 0.03
N VAL A 354 17.08 -14.01 -0.49
CA VAL A 354 16.39 -13.69 -1.73
C VAL A 354 17.03 -14.46 -2.89
N THR A 355 16.22 -15.11 -3.70
CA THR A 355 16.68 -15.96 -4.82
C THR A 355 15.90 -15.66 -6.10
N GLY A 356 16.38 -16.21 -7.23
CA GLY A 356 15.69 -16.10 -8.53
C GLY A 356 15.52 -14.65 -8.98
N VAL A 357 14.39 -14.36 -9.62
CA VAL A 357 14.06 -13.02 -10.13
C VAL A 357 14.06 -11.95 -9.04
N GLY A 358 13.71 -12.33 -7.81
CA GLY A 358 13.76 -11.42 -6.66
C GLY A 358 15.18 -10.91 -6.39
N LEU A 359 16.18 -11.78 -6.49
CA LEU A 359 17.59 -11.39 -6.31
C LEU A 359 18.09 -10.47 -7.43
N THR A 360 17.73 -10.75 -8.68
CA THR A 360 18.03 -9.88 -9.83
C THR A 360 17.52 -8.47 -9.58
N LEU A 361 16.23 -8.36 -9.23
CA LEU A 361 15.59 -7.06 -8.96
C LEU A 361 16.11 -6.37 -7.68
N ALA A 362 16.45 -7.14 -6.63
CA ALA A 362 17.03 -6.58 -5.41
C ALA A 362 18.42 -5.97 -5.65
N ARG A 363 19.14 -6.47 -6.65
CA ARG A 363 20.43 -5.91 -7.10
C ARG A 363 20.28 -4.70 -8.04
N GLY A 364 19.03 -4.34 -8.41
CA GLY A 364 18.77 -3.29 -9.39
C GLY A 364 19.08 -3.69 -10.83
N GLU A 365 19.16 -4.99 -11.09
CA GLU A 365 19.39 -5.53 -12.42
C GLU A 365 18.06 -5.67 -13.18
N PRO A 366 18.00 -5.37 -14.50
CA PRO A 366 16.80 -5.53 -15.30
C PRO A 366 16.45 -7.01 -15.52
N VAL A 367 15.15 -7.31 -15.58
CA VAL A 367 14.65 -8.63 -16.00
C VAL A 367 14.36 -8.56 -17.51
N LEU A 368 15.15 -9.30 -18.28
CA LEU A 368 15.04 -9.37 -19.74
C LEU A 368 14.09 -10.50 -20.15
N SER A 369 13.34 -10.28 -21.24
CA SER A 369 12.58 -11.34 -21.90
C SER A 369 13.50 -12.36 -22.57
N GLU A 370 12.99 -13.54 -22.95
CA GLU A 370 13.78 -14.51 -23.70
C GLU A 370 14.31 -13.95 -25.01
N GLU A 371 13.53 -13.12 -25.71
CA GLU A 371 13.92 -12.44 -26.93
C GLU A 371 15.07 -11.45 -26.70
N GLN A 372 14.96 -10.61 -25.68
CA GLN A 372 16.01 -9.67 -25.29
C GLN A 372 17.30 -10.38 -24.83
N LEU A 373 17.19 -11.50 -24.12
CA LEU A 373 18.33 -12.34 -23.75
C LEU A 373 19.02 -12.93 -24.98
N LEU A 374 18.23 -13.33 -25.98
CA LEU A 374 18.76 -13.85 -27.23
C LEU A 374 19.49 -12.74 -28.02
N GLU A 375 18.88 -11.57 -28.13
CA GLU A 375 19.51 -10.40 -28.77
C GLU A 375 20.80 -10.00 -28.09
N ALA A 376 20.83 -9.89 -26.75
CA ALA A 376 22.04 -9.59 -26.00
C ALA A 376 23.15 -10.62 -26.24
N ARG A 377 22.81 -11.91 -26.28
CA ARG A 377 23.77 -12.98 -26.63
C ARG A 377 24.27 -12.89 -28.07
N LEU A 378 23.41 -12.46 -29.00
CA LEU A 378 23.78 -12.31 -30.41
C LEU A 378 24.73 -11.13 -30.62
N VAL A 379 24.62 -10.05 -29.87
CA VAL A 379 25.52 -8.88 -29.94
C VAL A 379 26.93 -9.26 -29.51
N ASP A 380 27.11 -10.06 -28.47
CA ASP A 380 28.42 -10.45 -27.92
C ASP A 380 29.02 -11.70 -28.60
N ALA A 381 28.22 -12.38 -29.44
CA ALA A 381 28.63 -13.65 -30.00
C ALA A 381 29.45 -13.47 -31.30
N SER A 382 30.43 -14.35 -31.52
CA SER A 382 31.10 -14.47 -32.80
C SER A 382 30.13 -14.85 -33.92
N PHE A 383 30.48 -14.61 -35.19
CA PHE A 383 29.64 -14.93 -36.35
C PHE A 383 29.12 -16.37 -36.32
N PHE A 384 29.93 -17.34 -35.96
CA PHE A 384 29.54 -18.76 -35.88
C PHE A 384 28.62 -19.05 -34.70
N GLU A 385 28.77 -18.35 -33.59
CA GLU A 385 27.85 -18.44 -32.43
C GLU A 385 26.51 -17.79 -32.75
N ARG A 386 26.46 -16.67 -33.46
CA ARG A 386 25.22 -16.03 -33.95
C ARG A 386 24.42 -16.97 -34.83
N LEU A 387 25.06 -17.68 -35.76
CA LEU A 387 24.42 -18.70 -36.61
C LEU A 387 23.84 -19.87 -35.79
N ARG A 388 24.47 -20.23 -34.68
CA ARG A 388 24.02 -21.30 -33.79
C ARG A 388 22.89 -20.91 -32.87
N LEU A 389 22.81 -19.62 -32.50
CA LEU A 389 21.77 -19.05 -31.61
C LEU A 389 20.57 -18.53 -32.40
N ALA A 390 20.68 -18.33 -33.71
CA ALA A 390 19.55 -17.88 -34.52
C ALA A 390 18.44 -18.92 -34.55
N PRO A 391 17.16 -18.53 -34.42
CA PRO A 391 16.05 -19.44 -34.58
C PRO A 391 16.07 -20.09 -35.98
N PRO A 392 15.63 -21.33 -36.15
CA PRO A 392 15.80 -22.09 -37.39
C PRO A 392 15.10 -21.51 -38.64
N TRP A 393 14.37 -20.42 -38.50
CA TRP A 393 13.58 -19.75 -39.55
C TRP A 393 13.89 -18.24 -39.66
N GLY A 394 14.84 -17.70 -38.94
CA GLY A 394 15.07 -16.28 -38.83
C GLY A 394 16.27 -15.80 -39.69
N VAL A 395 16.08 -14.68 -40.38
CA VAL A 395 17.19 -13.91 -40.98
C VAL A 395 18.01 -13.34 -39.81
N VAL A 396 19.30 -13.62 -39.80
CA VAL A 396 20.24 -13.02 -38.84
C VAL A 396 20.17 -11.50 -39.01
N PRO A 397 19.79 -10.72 -37.99
CA PRO A 397 19.84 -9.27 -38.11
C PRO A 397 21.29 -8.84 -38.30
N TRP A 398 21.56 -8.13 -39.38
CA TRP A 398 22.82 -7.45 -39.55
C TRP A 398 22.79 -6.19 -38.68
N VAL A 399 23.62 -6.15 -37.68
CA VAL A 399 23.88 -4.92 -36.92
C VAL A 399 25.08 -4.30 -37.57
N ASP A 400 24.87 -3.14 -38.23
CA ASP A 400 25.93 -2.29 -38.78
C ASP A 400 26.75 -1.63 -37.69
#